data_e821b07bd9af6271454dfed78decda9d
#
_entry.id   e821b07bd9af6271454dfed78decda9d
#
_cell.length_a   1.000
_cell.length_b   1.000
_cell.length_c   1.000
_cell.angle_alpha   90.00
_cell.angle_beta   90.00
_cell.angle_gamma   90.00
#
_symmetry.space_group_name_H-M   'P 1'
#
loop_
_entity.id
_entity.type
_entity.pdbx_description
1 polymer ?
#
loop_
_entity_poly.entity_id
_entity_poly.type
_entity_poly.pdbx_seq_one_letter_code
_entity_poly.pdbx_strand_id
1 'polypeptide(L)'
;MSSIIEFIGACKAGDLNSIKEIYRLNPTIEISENDEEAFRVACENGHLKVVKQLYDWKPTIDISACCDIAFRRACKNGQLEVIRQLYELKSTINISDYYEYAFRWACENGHLEVIRQLYEWKPTIDISAYWDIAFRRVCINGQLEVVRQLYEWKPTIDISAQDEYIFRFSCMNGHLEVIKQLYKWKPTINISANNEEAFRWACRYGHLKIVRLLYKWKPTLDISAENEYALRFACFNGRLEVVKQLYQWKPTIDISAHNEQAFRYACENGHLELVQQLYKWKPTINISQDNDVAFRWACRYGHLEVVRQLYQWKSTIDISAKDEYAFRLACQKGHLEVVRQLYQWKTTIDIRRFYQYKSLFLSLGIFSGLQKEYIPEGETLECPICRDNIHGECMVTKCGHKYCANCINQWLENNNICPYCRTKI
;
A
#
# COMPACT_ATOMS: atom_id res chain seq x y z
N MET A 1 -10.15 -39.76 0.10
CA MET A 1 -9.72 -38.35 0.37
C MET A 1 -9.58 -37.49 -0.90
N SER A 2 -9.03 -37.98 -2.02
CA SER A 2 -8.91 -37.14 -3.25
C SER A 2 -10.26 -36.69 -3.81
N SER A 3 -11.25 -37.58 -3.92
CA SER A 3 -12.54 -37.28 -4.55
C SER A 3 -13.39 -36.27 -3.77
N ILE A 4 -13.33 -36.25 -2.44
CA ILE A 4 -14.09 -35.25 -1.64
C ILE A 4 -13.47 -33.84 -1.76
N ILE A 5 -12.14 -33.74 -1.81
CA ILE A 5 -11.45 -32.45 -2.00
C ILE A 5 -11.79 -31.88 -3.38
N GLU A 6 -11.80 -32.73 -4.42
CA GLU A 6 -12.19 -32.34 -5.77
C GLU A 6 -13.67 -31.90 -5.83
N PHE A 7 -14.55 -32.62 -5.12
CA PHE A 7 -15.95 -32.27 -5.01
C PHE A 7 -16.19 -30.93 -4.35
N ILE A 8 -15.57 -30.70 -3.19
CA ILE A 8 -15.64 -29.40 -2.49
C ILE A 8 -15.03 -28.29 -3.36
N GLY A 9 -13.92 -28.56 -4.04
CA GLY A 9 -13.31 -27.63 -5.00
C GLY A 9 -14.27 -27.24 -6.14
N ALA A 10 -14.97 -28.22 -6.73
CA ALA A 10 -15.98 -28.00 -7.76
C ALA A 10 -17.21 -27.22 -7.21
N CYS A 11 -17.64 -27.52 -5.99
CA CYS A 11 -18.71 -26.77 -5.31
C CYS A 11 -18.31 -25.31 -5.08
N LYS A 12 -17.06 -25.07 -4.68
CA LYS A 12 -16.50 -23.73 -4.51
C LYS A 12 -16.39 -22.95 -5.82
N ALA A 13 -16.07 -23.64 -6.92
CA ALA A 13 -15.98 -23.07 -8.26
C ALA A 13 -17.35 -22.89 -8.96
N GLY A 14 -18.41 -23.51 -8.43
CA GLY A 14 -19.73 -23.50 -9.03
C GLY A 14 -19.86 -24.38 -10.26
N ASP A 15 -18.96 -25.34 -10.47
CA ASP A 15 -18.96 -26.24 -11.62
C ASP A 15 -19.92 -27.41 -11.42
N LEU A 16 -21.16 -27.12 -11.76
CA LEU A 16 -22.25 -28.08 -11.61
C LEU A 16 -22.03 -29.37 -12.44
N ASN A 17 -21.34 -29.29 -13.58
CA ASN A 17 -21.08 -30.46 -14.43
C ASN A 17 -20.07 -31.40 -13.76
N SER A 18 -18.96 -30.85 -13.27
CA SER A 18 -17.96 -31.62 -12.51
C SER A 18 -18.57 -32.23 -11.25
N ILE A 19 -19.40 -31.48 -10.51
CA ILE A 19 -20.08 -31.99 -9.31
C ILE A 19 -20.98 -33.21 -9.68
N LYS A 20 -21.76 -33.10 -10.73
CA LYS A 20 -22.62 -34.20 -11.19
C LYS A 20 -21.80 -35.40 -11.62
N GLU A 21 -20.71 -35.21 -12.31
CA GLU A 21 -19.85 -36.30 -12.76
C GLU A 21 -19.16 -37.01 -11.60
N ILE A 22 -18.60 -36.23 -10.64
CA ILE A 22 -17.98 -36.81 -9.44
C ILE A 22 -19.01 -37.61 -8.64
N TYR A 23 -20.23 -37.09 -8.46
CA TYR A 23 -21.30 -37.76 -7.74
C TYR A 23 -21.76 -39.03 -8.46
N ARG A 24 -21.84 -38.98 -9.79
CA ARG A 24 -22.18 -40.14 -10.62
C ARG A 24 -21.15 -41.28 -10.49
N LEU A 25 -19.87 -40.93 -10.45
CA LEU A 25 -18.75 -41.87 -10.28
C LEU A 25 -18.62 -42.39 -8.84
N ASN A 26 -19.02 -41.62 -7.87
CA ASN A 26 -18.96 -41.97 -6.44
C ASN A 26 -20.28 -41.55 -5.73
N PRO A 27 -21.37 -42.28 -5.87
CA PRO A 27 -22.66 -41.94 -5.26
C PRO A 27 -22.65 -42.00 -3.72
N THR A 28 -21.62 -42.60 -3.13
CA THR A 28 -21.45 -42.71 -1.67
C THR A 28 -20.62 -41.56 -1.07
N ILE A 29 -20.29 -40.55 -1.88
CA ILE A 29 -19.57 -39.37 -1.39
C ILE A 29 -20.38 -38.70 -0.28
N GLU A 30 -19.75 -38.43 0.84
CA GLU A 30 -20.40 -37.81 1.99
C GLU A 30 -20.52 -36.30 1.78
N ILE A 31 -21.69 -35.85 1.30
CA ILE A 31 -21.95 -34.42 1.00
C ILE A 31 -21.84 -33.56 2.25
N SER A 32 -22.18 -34.12 3.43
CA SER A 32 -22.17 -33.42 4.72
C SER A 32 -20.82 -33.48 5.46
N GLU A 33 -19.76 -33.94 4.81
CA GLU A 33 -18.44 -34.00 5.44
C GLU A 33 -17.95 -32.62 5.91
N ASN A 34 -17.24 -32.57 7.02
CA ASN A 34 -16.71 -31.36 7.61
C ASN A 34 -17.78 -30.27 7.88
N ASP A 35 -18.87 -30.65 8.52
CA ASP A 35 -19.97 -29.74 8.86
C ASP A 35 -20.56 -29.03 7.63
N GLU A 36 -20.95 -29.80 6.63
CA GLU A 36 -21.56 -29.33 5.39
C GLU A 36 -20.63 -28.44 4.55
N GLU A 37 -19.33 -28.72 4.50
CA GLU A 37 -18.34 -27.83 3.84
C GLU A 37 -18.68 -27.58 2.37
N ALA A 38 -19.04 -28.60 1.60
CA ALA A 38 -19.41 -28.47 0.20
C ALA A 38 -20.61 -27.50 0.00
N PHE A 39 -21.62 -27.62 0.86
CA PHE A 39 -22.79 -26.74 0.85
C PHE A 39 -22.42 -25.30 1.27
N ARG A 40 -21.63 -25.16 2.33
CA ARG A 40 -21.22 -23.86 2.85
C ARG A 40 -20.40 -23.06 1.83
N VAL A 41 -19.42 -23.70 1.14
CA VAL A 41 -18.61 -22.99 0.13
C VAL A 41 -19.41 -22.62 -1.11
N ALA A 42 -20.39 -23.47 -1.53
CA ALA A 42 -21.30 -23.12 -2.59
C ALA A 42 -22.17 -21.90 -2.23
N CYS A 43 -22.69 -21.86 -1.00
CA CYS A 43 -23.45 -20.70 -0.50
C CYS A 43 -22.60 -19.44 -0.40
N GLU A 44 -21.39 -19.52 0.14
CA GLU A 44 -20.45 -18.41 0.28
C GLU A 44 -20.11 -17.77 -1.07
N ASN A 45 -19.98 -18.59 -2.13
CA ASN A 45 -19.60 -18.12 -3.47
C ASN A 45 -20.82 -17.85 -4.39
N GLY A 46 -22.05 -18.00 -3.90
CA GLY A 46 -23.26 -17.61 -4.63
C GLY A 46 -23.72 -18.62 -5.70
N HIS A 47 -23.29 -19.86 -5.63
CA HIS A 47 -23.57 -20.87 -6.63
C HIS A 47 -24.95 -21.51 -6.42
N LEU A 48 -26.03 -20.73 -6.62
CA LEU A 48 -27.43 -21.16 -6.38
C LEU A 48 -27.77 -22.51 -6.99
N LYS A 49 -27.35 -22.77 -8.23
CA LYS A 49 -27.65 -24.06 -8.91
C LYS A 49 -26.98 -25.23 -8.19
N VAL A 50 -25.76 -25.04 -7.68
CA VAL A 50 -25.03 -26.04 -6.89
C VAL A 50 -25.73 -26.24 -5.54
N VAL A 51 -26.08 -25.16 -4.85
CA VAL A 51 -26.80 -25.19 -3.57
C VAL A 51 -28.12 -26.01 -3.72
N LYS A 52 -28.92 -25.73 -4.73
CA LYS A 52 -30.15 -26.49 -5.01
C LYS A 52 -29.86 -27.99 -5.29
N GLN A 53 -28.87 -28.27 -6.12
CA GLN A 53 -28.52 -29.65 -6.47
C GLN A 53 -28.01 -30.45 -5.26
N LEU A 54 -27.19 -29.85 -4.37
CA LEU A 54 -26.73 -30.52 -3.15
C LEU A 54 -27.88 -30.80 -2.20
N TYR A 55 -28.84 -29.87 -2.08
CA TYR A 55 -30.02 -30.06 -1.25
C TYR A 55 -30.98 -31.11 -1.82
N ASP A 56 -31.14 -31.14 -3.16
CA ASP A 56 -31.96 -32.17 -3.85
C ASP A 56 -31.38 -33.57 -3.61
N TRP A 57 -30.08 -33.75 -3.62
CA TRP A 57 -29.42 -35.02 -3.33
C TRP A 57 -29.48 -35.42 -1.86
N LYS A 58 -29.38 -34.42 -0.96
CA LYS A 58 -29.42 -34.66 0.48
C LYS A 58 -30.30 -33.64 1.20
N PRO A 59 -31.64 -33.84 1.21
CA PRO A 59 -32.54 -32.90 1.92
C PRO A 59 -32.33 -32.81 3.42
N THR A 60 -31.50 -33.70 3.98
CA THR A 60 -31.12 -33.72 5.39
C THR A 60 -29.90 -32.86 5.73
N ILE A 61 -29.37 -32.07 4.73
CA ILE A 61 -28.31 -31.12 4.98
C ILE A 61 -28.69 -30.17 6.14
N ASP A 62 -27.82 -30.04 7.13
CA ASP A 62 -28.03 -29.07 8.20
C ASP A 62 -27.67 -27.66 7.71
N ILE A 63 -28.66 -26.92 7.23
CA ILE A 63 -28.55 -25.55 6.76
C ILE A 63 -27.96 -24.63 7.87
N SER A 64 -28.24 -24.99 9.16
CA SER A 64 -27.76 -24.24 10.33
C SER A 64 -26.44 -24.75 10.92
N ALA A 65 -25.76 -25.65 10.21
CA ALA A 65 -24.46 -26.12 10.66
C ALA A 65 -23.54 -24.97 11.04
N CYS A 66 -22.79 -25.13 12.12
CA CYS A 66 -21.88 -24.10 12.64
C CYS A 66 -22.56 -22.73 12.85
N CYS A 67 -23.77 -22.72 13.43
CA CYS A 67 -24.51 -21.52 13.76
C CYS A 67 -24.83 -20.68 12.50
N ASP A 68 -25.52 -21.27 11.55
CA ASP A 68 -25.95 -20.63 10.31
C ASP A 68 -24.80 -20.05 9.46
N ILE A 69 -23.60 -20.64 9.50
CA ILE A 69 -22.41 -20.07 8.84
C ILE A 69 -22.60 -19.93 7.31
N ALA A 70 -23.33 -20.85 6.66
CA ALA A 70 -23.64 -20.76 5.24
C ALA A 70 -24.39 -19.47 4.93
N PHE A 71 -25.44 -19.19 5.71
CA PHE A 71 -26.24 -17.96 5.60
C PHE A 71 -25.42 -16.70 5.88
N ARG A 72 -24.66 -16.71 6.97
CA ARG A 72 -23.84 -15.55 7.36
C ARG A 72 -22.77 -15.21 6.34
N ARG A 73 -22.10 -16.21 5.75
CA ARG A 73 -21.09 -15.99 4.69
C ARG A 73 -21.72 -15.54 3.38
N ALA A 74 -22.90 -16.10 3.02
CA ALA A 74 -23.64 -15.63 1.87
C ALA A 74 -24.06 -14.16 2.03
N CYS A 75 -24.51 -13.73 3.21
CA CYS A 75 -24.79 -12.31 3.52
C CYS A 75 -23.54 -11.44 3.41
N LYS A 76 -22.41 -11.90 3.98
CA LYS A 76 -21.12 -11.20 3.89
C LYS A 76 -20.69 -10.93 2.45
N ASN A 77 -20.93 -11.89 1.56
CA ASN A 77 -20.48 -11.84 0.17
C ASN A 77 -21.58 -11.34 -0.81
N GLY A 78 -22.75 -10.93 -0.29
CA GLY A 78 -23.81 -10.33 -1.11
C GLY A 78 -24.63 -11.30 -1.97
N GLN A 79 -24.67 -12.58 -1.60
CA GLN A 79 -25.27 -13.64 -2.42
C GLN A 79 -26.79 -13.71 -2.25
N LEU A 80 -27.52 -12.67 -2.70
CA LEU A 80 -28.93 -12.45 -2.42
C LEU A 80 -29.82 -13.66 -2.75
N GLU A 81 -29.66 -14.26 -3.93
CA GLU A 81 -30.51 -15.37 -4.35
C GLU A 81 -30.27 -16.65 -3.53
N VAL A 82 -29.01 -16.87 -3.10
CA VAL A 82 -28.67 -17.94 -2.17
C VAL A 82 -29.27 -17.69 -0.80
N ILE A 83 -29.22 -16.48 -0.30
CA ILE A 83 -29.81 -16.10 0.99
C ILE A 83 -31.31 -16.33 0.98
N ARG A 84 -31.99 -15.93 -0.07
CA ARG A 84 -33.43 -16.18 -0.26
C ARG A 84 -33.74 -17.69 -0.26
N GLN A 85 -32.97 -18.46 -1.01
CA GLN A 85 -33.13 -19.91 -1.05
C GLN A 85 -32.91 -20.56 0.32
N LEU A 86 -31.89 -20.17 1.06
CA LEU A 86 -31.62 -20.70 2.41
C LEU A 86 -32.76 -20.36 3.39
N TYR A 87 -33.29 -19.15 3.30
CA TYR A 87 -34.43 -18.74 4.14
C TYR A 87 -35.73 -19.41 3.79
N GLU A 88 -35.98 -19.69 2.49
CA GLU A 88 -37.13 -20.52 2.03
C GLU A 88 -37.03 -21.95 2.55
N LEU A 89 -35.83 -22.56 2.50
CA LEU A 89 -35.60 -23.92 2.98
C LEU A 89 -35.71 -24.03 4.51
N LYS A 90 -35.31 -22.98 5.23
CA LYS A 90 -35.30 -22.93 6.70
C LYS A 90 -35.63 -21.52 7.21
N SER A 91 -36.90 -21.18 7.32
CA SER A 91 -37.36 -19.88 7.81
C SER A 91 -37.02 -19.59 9.32
N THR A 92 -36.52 -20.61 10.03
CA THR A 92 -36.09 -20.52 11.41
C THR A 92 -34.63 -20.07 11.58
N ILE A 93 -33.92 -19.74 10.47
CA ILE A 93 -32.55 -19.18 10.51
C ILE A 93 -32.54 -17.95 11.44
N ASN A 94 -31.59 -17.92 12.37
CA ASN A 94 -31.48 -16.78 13.28
C ASN A 94 -30.71 -15.63 12.62
N ILE A 95 -31.45 -14.70 11.98
CA ILE A 95 -30.88 -13.53 11.30
C ILE A 95 -30.03 -12.67 12.26
N SER A 96 -30.40 -12.63 13.57
CA SER A 96 -29.73 -11.81 14.59
C SER A 96 -28.62 -12.51 15.36
N ASP A 97 -28.22 -13.71 14.92
CA ASP A 97 -27.19 -14.47 15.60
C ASP A 97 -25.85 -13.68 15.69
N TYR A 98 -25.11 -13.89 16.79
CA TYR A 98 -23.85 -13.18 17.04
C TYR A 98 -23.95 -11.65 16.91
N TYR A 99 -24.94 -11.03 17.57
CA TYR A 99 -25.13 -9.57 17.58
C TYR A 99 -25.29 -9.02 16.15
N GLU A 100 -26.26 -9.54 15.42
CA GLU A 100 -26.57 -9.12 14.05
C GLU A 100 -25.41 -9.33 13.06
N TYR A 101 -24.66 -10.44 13.20
CA TYR A 101 -23.45 -10.69 12.41
C TYR A 101 -23.71 -10.61 10.91
N ALA A 102 -24.74 -11.30 10.41
CA ALA A 102 -25.10 -11.33 8.98
C ALA A 102 -25.36 -9.92 8.44
N PHE A 103 -26.15 -9.14 9.19
CA PHE A 103 -26.49 -7.77 8.85
C PHE A 103 -25.27 -6.84 8.89
N ARG A 104 -24.46 -6.91 9.93
CA ARG A 104 -23.26 -6.08 10.07
C ARG A 104 -22.24 -6.31 8.96
N TRP A 105 -22.01 -7.56 8.57
CA TRP A 105 -21.08 -7.88 7.49
C TRP A 105 -21.64 -7.50 6.11
N ALA A 106 -22.94 -7.68 5.87
CA ALA A 106 -23.59 -7.19 4.66
C ALA A 106 -23.43 -5.66 4.56
N CYS A 107 -23.61 -4.94 5.66
CA CYS A 107 -23.38 -3.51 5.75
C CYS A 107 -21.90 -3.15 5.46
N GLU A 108 -20.95 -3.80 6.14
CA GLU A 108 -19.51 -3.52 5.97
C GLU A 108 -19.05 -3.69 4.50
N ASN A 109 -19.63 -4.66 3.79
CA ASN A 109 -19.30 -4.93 2.39
C ASN A 109 -20.21 -4.19 1.38
N GLY A 110 -21.19 -3.43 1.82
CA GLY A 110 -22.04 -2.59 0.97
C GLY A 110 -23.15 -3.31 0.19
N HIS A 111 -23.58 -4.47 0.65
CA HIS A 111 -24.57 -5.28 -0.04
C HIS A 111 -25.99 -4.79 0.25
N LEU A 112 -26.36 -3.64 -0.34
CA LEU A 112 -27.61 -2.92 -0.04
C LEU A 112 -28.86 -3.80 -0.18
N GLU A 113 -28.97 -4.61 -1.23
CA GLU A 113 -30.15 -5.46 -1.45
C GLU A 113 -30.26 -6.58 -0.41
N VAL A 114 -29.12 -7.15 0.01
CA VAL A 114 -29.09 -8.12 1.13
C VAL A 114 -29.53 -7.45 2.43
N ILE A 115 -29.02 -6.24 2.71
CA ILE A 115 -29.38 -5.46 3.90
C ILE A 115 -30.88 -5.19 3.94
N ARG A 116 -31.46 -4.78 2.81
CA ARG A 116 -32.90 -4.55 2.67
C ARG A 116 -33.70 -5.81 2.92
N GLN A 117 -33.27 -6.93 2.34
CA GLN A 117 -33.93 -8.22 2.49
C GLN A 117 -33.90 -8.72 3.94
N LEU A 118 -32.75 -8.58 4.63
CA LEU A 118 -32.63 -8.95 6.04
C LEU A 118 -33.54 -8.10 6.93
N TYR A 119 -33.62 -6.80 6.65
CA TYR A 119 -34.48 -5.88 7.38
C TYR A 119 -35.97 -6.12 7.10
N GLU A 120 -36.33 -6.48 5.86
CA GLU A 120 -37.71 -6.87 5.50
C GLU A 120 -38.16 -8.11 6.28
N TRP A 121 -37.29 -9.14 6.36
CA TRP A 121 -37.60 -10.36 7.12
C TRP A 121 -37.62 -10.13 8.63
N LYS A 122 -36.81 -9.21 9.12
CA LYS A 122 -36.70 -8.89 10.54
C LYS A 122 -36.56 -7.38 10.78
N PRO A 123 -37.68 -6.64 10.78
CA PRO A 123 -37.67 -5.18 11.05
C PRO A 123 -37.15 -4.80 12.46
N THR A 124 -37.04 -5.79 13.36
CA THR A 124 -36.51 -5.62 14.72
C THR A 124 -34.98 -5.77 14.84
N ILE A 125 -34.26 -5.88 13.68
CA ILE A 125 -32.79 -5.89 13.68
C ILE A 125 -32.28 -4.69 14.44
N ASP A 126 -31.39 -4.93 15.41
CA ASP A 126 -30.72 -3.84 16.10
C ASP A 126 -29.58 -3.23 15.27
N ILE A 127 -29.91 -2.18 14.52
CA ILE A 127 -28.97 -1.43 13.69
C ILE A 127 -27.81 -0.86 14.52
N SER A 128 -28.06 -0.60 15.84
CA SER A 128 -27.05 -0.09 16.79
C SER A 128 -26.28 -1.20 17.52
N ALA A 129 -26.52 -2.46 17.15
CA ALA A 129 -25.81 -3.57 17.77
C ALA A 129 -24.30 -3.33 17.76
N TYR A 130 -23.66 -3.64 18.88
CA TYR A 130 -22.21 -3.53 19.00
C TYR A 130 -21.68 -2.12 18.76
N TRP A 131 -22.31 -1.10 19.40
CA TRP A 131 -21.86 0.30 19.37
C TRP A 131 -21.99 0.95 17.98
N ASP A 132 -23.10 0.77 17.31
CA ASP A 132 -23.36 1.28 15.96
C ASP A 132 -22.31 0.82 14.91
N ILE A 133 -21.71 -0.36 15.12
CA ILE A 133 -20.57 -0.79 14.27
C ILE A 133 -20.95 -0.88 12.79
N ALA A 134 -22.19 -1.30 12.47
CA ALA A 134 -22.66 -1.34 11.09
C ALA A 134 -22.61 0.04 10.45
N PHE A 135 -23.21 1.04 11.12
CA PHE A 135 -23.22 2.43 10.62
C PHE A 135 -21.83 3.03 10.55
N ARG A 136 -20.99 2.78 11.56
CA ARG A 136 -19.61 3.25 11.56
C ARG A 136 -18.80 2.69 10.38
N ARG A 137 -18.90 1.37 10.14
CA ARG A 137 -18.17 0.71 9.05
C ARG A 137 -18.59 1.20 7.67
N VAL A 138 -19.90 1.34 7.41
CA VAL A 138 -20.37 1.83 6.11
C VAL A 138 -19.93 3.27 5.83
N CYS A 139 -19.90 4.12 6.86
CA CYS A 139 -19.39 5.49 6.72
C CYS A 139 -17.88 5.51 6.43
N ILE A 140 -17.10 4.71 7.16
CA ILE A 140 -15.64 4.58 7.00
C ILE A 140 -15.27 3.97 5.65
N ASN A 141 -16.11 3.08 5.12
CA ASN A 141 -15.92 2.44 3.81
C ASN A 141 -16.52 3.24 2.64
N GLY A 142 -17.22 4.33 2.92
CA GLY A 142 -17.75 5.24 1.90
C GLY A 142 -19.01 4.78 1.18
N GLN A 143 -19.77 3.87 1.76
CA GLN A 143 -20.92 3.24 1.13
C GLN A 143 -22.19 4.10 1.30
N LEU A 144 -22.24 5.20 0.58
CA LEU A 144 -23.24 6.28 0.76
C LEU A 144 -24.70 5.76 0.80
N GLU A 145 -25.08 4.88 -0.11
CA GLU A 145 -26.47 4.43 -0.19
C GLU A 145 -26.86 3.57 1.02
N VAL A 146 -25.93 2.75 1.51
CA VAL A 146 -26.15 2.00 2.77
C VAL A 146 -26.20 2.96 3.95
N VAL A 147 -25.32 3.96 3.99
CA VAL A 147 -25.35 5.03 5.05
C VAL A 147 -26.70 5.70 5.09
N ARG A 148 -27.24 6.08 3.94
CA ARG A 148 -28.58 6.70 3.84
C ARG A 148 -29.67 5.77 4.33
N GLN A 149 -29.66 4.52 3.90
CA GLN A 149 -30.67 3.53 4.28
C GLN A 149 -30.67 3.24 5.79
N LEU A 150 -29.48 3.05 6.40
CA LEU A 150 -29.39 2.80 7.83
C LEU A 150 -29.86 4.00 8.67
N TYR A 151 -29.51 5.23 8.22
CA TYR A 151 -29.96 6.44 8.92
C TYR A 151 -31.47 6.69 8.77
N GLU A 152 -32.05 6.34 7.60
CA GLU A 152 -33.50 6.40 7.38
C GLU A 152 -34.25 5.46 8.34
N TRP A 153 -33.75 4.24 8.54
CA TRP A 153 -34.36 3.29 9.48
C TRP A 153 -34.12 3.65 10.95
N LYS A 154 -32.98 4.28 11.26
CA LYS A 154 -32.65 4.68 12.64
C LYS A 154 -32.04 6.09 12.70
N PRO A 155 -32.86 7.14 12.64
CA PRO A 155 -32.38 8.54 12.68
C PRO A 155 -31.78 8.94 14.04
N THR A 156 -31.94 8.08 15.07
CA THR A 156 -31.41 8.31 16.43
C THR A 156 -29.95 7.91 16.60
N ILE A 157 -29.28 7.40 15.53
CA ILE A 157 -27.85 7.07 15.58
C ILE A 157 -27.05 8.35 15.93
N ASP A 158 -26.19 8.24 16.94
CA ASP A 158 -25.33 9.36 17.31
C ASP A 158 -24.12 9.48 16.35
N ILE A 159 -24.27 10.35 15.36
CA ILE A 159 -23.24 10.66 14.35
C ILE A 159 -21.96 11.21 15.02
N SER A 160 -22.09 11.87 16.18
CA SER A 160 -20.97 12.53 16.88
C SER A 160 -20.32 11.68 17.97
N ALA A 161 -20.74 10.42 18.11
CA ALA A 161 -20.17 9.53 19.11
C ALA A 161 -18.64 9.46 19.01
N GLN A 162 -17.97 9.35 20.17
CA GLN A 162 -16.52 9.19 20.27
C GLN A 162 -15.74 10.33 19.55
N ASP A 163 -16.07 11.58 19.89
CA ASP A 163 -15.40 12.75 19.34
C ASP A 163 -15.42 12.80 17.81
N GLU A 164 -16.61 12.64 17.23
CA GLU A 164 -16.81 12.68 15.79
C GLU A 164 -16.06 11.54 15.05
N TYR A 165 -15.93 10.37 15.65
CA TYR A 165 -15.15 9.25 15.10
C TYR A 165 -15.50 8.96 13.63
N ILE A 166 -16.80 8.80 13.32
CA ILE A 166 -17.29 8.49 11.98
C ILE A 166 -16.84 9.56 10.98
N PHE A 167 -17.02 10.83 11.34
CA PHE A 167 -16.66 11.97 10.50
C PHE A 167 -15.15 12.03 10.24
N ARG A 168 -14.35 11.90 11.30
CA ARG A 168 -12.88 11.94 11.20
C ARG A 168 -12.33 10.83 10.30
N PHE A 169 -12.80 9.59 10.47
CA PHE A 169 -12.35 8.46 9.64
C PHE A 169 -12.89 8.50 8.21
N SER A 170 -14.10 9.02 7.99
CA SER A 170 -14.58 9.28 6.62
C SER A 170 -13.71 10.33 5.92
N CYS A 171 -13.23 11.35 6.64
CA CYS A 171 -12.28 12.34 6.10
C CYS A 171 -10.91 11.72 5.80
N MET A 172 -10.41 10.83 6.68
CA MET A 172 -9.17 10.08 6.48
C MET A 172 -9.20 9.24 5.21
N ASN A 173 -10.32 8.57 4.96
CA ASN A 173 -10.48 7.64 3.84
C ASN A 173 -10.96 8.31 2.53
N GLY A 174 -11.24 9.60 2.54
CA GLY A 174 -11.57 10.33 1.32
C GLY A 174 -13.03 10.28 0.87
N HIS A 175 -13.96 9.91 1.74
CA HIS A 175 -15.37 9.68 1.38
C HIS A 175 -16.20 10.98 1.37
N LEU A 176 -15.94 11.82 0.37
CA LEU A 176 -16.50 13.16 0.25
C LEU A 176 -18.04 13.20 0.38
N GLU A 177 -18.76 12.32 -0.30
CA GLU A 177 -20.22 12.34 -0.31
C GLU A 177 -20.82 11.89 1.03
N VAL A 178 -20.18 10.93 1.70
CA VAL A 178 -20.55 10.53 3.08
C VAL A 178 -20.37 11.72 4.02
N ILE A 179 -19.23 12.42 3.96
CA ILE A 179 -18.94 13.60 4.79
C ILE A 179 -20.00 14.69 4.59
N LYS A 180 -20.35 14.98 3.34
CA LYS A 180 -21.42 15.95 3.02
C LYS A 180 -22.77 15.51 3.60
N GLN A 181 -23.07 14.22 3.54
CA GLN A 181 -24.32 13.67 4.04
C GLN A 181 -24.37 13.74 5.58
N LEU A 182 -23.29 13.36 6.28
CA LEU A 182 -23.17 13.46 7.73
C LEU A 182 -23.35 14.92 8.20
N TYR A 183 -22.67 15.87 7.53
CA TYR A 183 -22.77 17.28 7.84
C TYR A 183 -24.17 17.85 7.56
N LYS A 184 -24.84 17.37 6.50
CA LYS A 184 -26.24 17.75 6.21
C LYS A 184 -27.19 17.30 7.32
N TRP A 185 -27.01 16.10 7.88
CA TRP A 185 -27.84 15.61 8.96
C TRP A 185 -27.52 16.28 10.31
N LYS A 186 -26.26 16.57 10.55
CA LYS A 186 -25.81 17.20 11.80
C LYS A 186 -24.83 18.37 11.51
N PRO A 187 -25.33 19.57 11.19
CA PRO A 187 -24.48 20.75 10.92
C PRO A 187 -23.64 21.19 12.11
N THR A 188 -23.95 20.68 13.32
CA THR A 188 -23.23 20.97 14.56
C THR A 188 -22.04 20.05 14.80
N ILE A 189 -21.66 19.17 13.82
CA ILE A 189 -20.44 18.34 13.90
C ILE A 189 -19.24 19.23 14.25
N ASN A 190 -18.48 18.81 15.28
CA ASN A 190 -17.25 19.49 15.63
C ASN A 190 -16.13 19.11 14.65
N ILE A 191 -15.98 19.92 13.57
CA ILE A 191 -14.95 19.72 12.54
C ILE A 191 -13.54 19.72 13.14
N SER A 192 -13.33 20.42 14.28
CA SER A 192 -12.02 20.53 14.97
C SER A 192 -11.80 19.49 16.06
N ALA A 193 -12.66 18.48 16.17
CA ALA A 193 -12.47 17.42 17.15
C ALA A 193 -11.03 16.85 17.10
N ASN A 194 -10.44 16.56 18.26
CA ASN A 194 -9.09 16.03 18.40
C ASN A 194 -8.01 16.87 17.69
N ASN A 195 -8.01 18.18 17.95
CA ASN A 195 -7.02 19.09 17.37
C ASN A 195 -6.98 19.04 15.83
N GLU A 196 -8.13 19.27 15.20
CA GLU A 196 -8.28 19.30 13.75
C GLU A 196 -7.96 17.96 13.05
N GLU A 197 -8.20 16.82 13.72
CA GLU A 197 -7.76 15.51 13.22
C GLU A 197 -8.36 15.17 11.85
N ALA A 198 -9.63 15.46 11.61
CA ALA A 198 -10.29 15.27 10.31
C ALA A 198 -9.53 15.99 9.18
N PHE A 199 -9.15 17.25 9.43
CA PHE A 199 -8.40 18.08 8.49
C PHE A 199 -6.97 17.56 8.30
N ARG A 200 -6.27 17.26 9.39
CA ARG A 200 -4.90 16.76 9.37
C ARG A 200 -4.79 15.46 8.57
N TRP A 201 -5.72 14.52 8.77
CA TRP A 201 -5.74 13.27 8.02
C TRP A 201 -6.13 13.46 6.54
N ALA A 202 -7.13 14.30 6.24
CA ALA A 202 -7.45 14.64 4.86
C ALA A 202 -6.25 15.23 4.12
N CYS A 203 -5.44 16.08 4.79
CA CYS A 203 -4.19 16.60 4.24
C CYS A 203 -3.15 15.51 4.03
N ARG A 204 -2.91 14.66 5.04
CA ARG A 204 -1.95 13.55 5.00
C ARG A 204 -2.21 12.60 3.84
N TYR A 205 -3.47 12.24 3.61
CA TYR A 205 -3.84 11.30 2.56
C TYR A 205 -4.12 11.95 1.19
N GLY A 206 -4.13 13.28 1.12
CA GLY A 206 -4.20 14.02 -0.14
C GLY A 206 -5.62 14.27 -0.64
N HIS A 207 -6.62 14.24 0.22
CA HIS A 207 -8.03 14.43 -0.14
C HIS A 207 -8.37 15.91 -0.32
N LEU A 208 -7.79 16.56 -1.34
CA LEU A 208 -7.86 18.00 -1.55
C LEU A 208 -9.30 18.56 -1.55
N LYS A 209 -10.26 17.84 -2.15
CA LYS A 209 -11.66 18.27 -2.16
C LYS A 209 -12.25 18.34 -0.74
N ILE A 210 -11.89 17.39 0.12
CA ILE A 210 -12.30 17.36 1.54
C ILE A 210 -11.59 18.47 2.31
N VAL A 211 -10.30 18.63 2.12
CA VAL A 211 -9.50 19.71 2.73
C VAL A 211 -10.14 21.07 2.45
N ARG A 212 -10.48 21.35 1.18
CA ARG A 212 -11.18 22.58 0.79
C ARG A 212 -12.57 22.69 1.41
N LEU A 213 -13.30 21.61 1.49
CA LEU A 213 -14.66 21.58 2.05
C LEU A 213 -14.64 21.87 3.56
N LEU A 214 -13.75 21.23 4.31
CA LEU A 214 -13.61 21.44 5.76
C LEU A 214 -13.22 22.88 6.07
N TYR A 215 -12.28 23.45 5.32
CA TYR A 215 -11.89 24.85 5.46
C TYR A 215 -13.02 25.83 5.09
N LYS A 216 -13.82 25.50 4.06
CA LYS A 216 -15.01 26.26 3.69
C LYS A 216 -16.06 26.26 4.81
N TRP A 217 -16.29 25.13 5.46
CA TRP A 217 -17.24 25.00 6.56
C TRP A 217 -16.75 25.68 7.85
N LYS A 218 -15.44 25.63 8.08
CA LYS A 218 -14.80 26.25 9.24
C LYS A 218 -13.54 27.02 8.87
N PRO A 219 -13.66 28.30 8.44
CA PRO A 219 -12.49 29.12 8.05
C PRO A 219 -11.54 29.43 9.21
N THR A 220 -12.00 29.25 10.47
CA THR A 220 -11.20 29.44 11.70
C THR A 220 -10.41 28.19 12.09
N LEU A 221 -10.41 27.16 11.23
CA LEU A 221 -9.67 25.91 11.45
C LEU A 221 -8.17 26.18 11.59
N ASP A 222 -7.52 25.61 12.63
CA ASP A 222 -6.08 25.77 12.81
C ASP A 222 -5.28 24.87 11.85
N ILE A 223 -4.83 25.46 10.75
CA ILE A 223 -4.02 24.80 9.73
C ILE A 223 -2.71 24.25 10.32
N SER A 224 -2.18 24.91 11.38
CA SER A 224 -0.90 24.59 12.03
C SER A 224 -1.02 23.65 13.22
N ALA A 225 -2.23 23.13 13.49
CA ALA A 225 -2.46 22.23 14.61
C ALA A 225 -1.40 21.11 14.66
N GLU A 226 -1.00 20.75 15.89
CA GLU A 226 0.02 19.73 16.15
C GLU A 226 1.36 20.03 15.43
N ASN A 227 1.81 21.29 15.56
CA ASN A 227 3.08 21.72 15.00
C ASN A 227 3.22 21.43 13.50
N GLU A 228 2.30 21.98 12.72
CA GLU A 228 2.27 21.83 11.27
C GLU A 228 2.10 20.37 10.81
N TYR A 229 1.37 19.53 11.57
CA TYR A 229 1.15 18.13 11.21
C TYR A 229 0.63 17.97 9.78
N ALA A 230 -0.38 18.79 9.40
CA ALA A 230 -0.99 18.74 8.06
C ALA A 230 0.07 18.93 6.96
N LEU A 231 0.93 19.93 7.10
CA LEU A 231 2.03 20.18 6.15
C LEU A 231 3.04 19.04 6.14
N ARG A 232 3.55 18.66 7.32
CA ARG A 232 4.62 17.65 7.43
C ARG A 232 4.21 16.31 6.83
N PHE A 233 3.00 15.83 7.12
CA PHE A 233 2.54 14.54 6.61
C PHE A 233 1.98 14.58 5.18
N ALA A 234 1.49 15.72 4.72
CA ALA A 234 1.24 15.94 3.30
C ALA A 234 2.55 15.86 2.49
N CYS A 235 3.65 16.41 3.04
CA CYS A 235 4.98 16.30 2.44
C CYS A 235 5.51 14.87 2.47
N PHE A 236 5.31 14.13 3.57
CA PHE A 236 5.68 12.70 3.66
C PHE A 236 5.03 11.87 2.54
N ASN A 237 3.76 12.11 2.26
CA ASN A 237 3.00 11.36 1.26
C ASN A 237 2.98 12.02 -0.14
N GLY A 238 3.77 13.07 -0.39
CA GLY A 238 3.89 13.71 -1.70
C GLY A 238 2.64 14.45 -2.18
N ARG A 239 1.84 15.01 -1.26
CA ARG A 239 0.56 15.62 -1.60
C ARG A 239 0.71 17.08 -2.03
N LEU A 240 1.40 17.29 -3.14
CA LEU A 240 1.81 18.61 -3.63
C LEU A 240 0.67 19.64 -3.68
N GLU A 241 -0.48 19.26 -4.23
CA GLU A 241 -1.60 20.19 -4.37
C GLU A 241 -2.23 20.57 -3.00
N VAL A 242 -2.23 19.65 -2.05
CA VAL A 242 -2.63 19.96 -0.66
C VAL A 242 -1.62 20.93 -0.04
N VAL A 243 -0.33 20.68 -0.18
CA VAL A 243 0.74 21.53 0.36
C VAL A 243 0.66 22.94 -0.25
N LYS A 244 0.45 23.06 -1.57
CA LYS A 244 0.20 24.35 -2.22
C LYS A 244 -1.02 25.07 -1.65
N GLN A 245 -2.10 24.34 -1.40
CA GLN A 245 -3.34 24.90 -0.85
C GLN A 245 -3.14 25.38 0.60
N LEU A 246 -2.42 24.61 1.45
CA LEU A 246 -2.10 25.03 2.81
C LEU A 246 -1.28 26.31 2.83
N TYR A 247 -0.24 26.40 1.99
CA TYR A 247 0.59 27.59 1.85
C TYR A 247 -0.20 28.79 1.32
N GLN A 248 -1.11 28.59 0.38
CA GLN A 248 -1.98 29.64 -0.15
C GLN A 248 -2.88 30.24 0.95
N TRP A 249 -3.43 29.40 1.83
CA TRP A 249 -4.27 29.89 2.94
C TRP A 249 -3.46 30.50 4.08
N LYS A 250 -2.27 29.96 4.35
CA LYS A 250 -1.40 30.42 5.41
C LYS A 250 0.04 30.56 4.90
N PRO A 251 0.40 31.69 4.23
CA PRO A 251 1.79 31.90 3.76
C PRO A 251 2.82 31.95 4.87
N THR A 252 2.38 32.16 6.13
CA THR A 252 3.21 32.17 7.33
C THR A 252 3.38 30.78 7.96
N ILE A 253 2.88 29.71 7.30
CA ILE A 253 3.03 28.32 7.77
C ILE A 253 4.52 28.00 8.00
N ASP A 254 4.85 27.39 9.14
CA ASP A 254 6.27 27.13 9.45
C ASP A 254 6.77 25.88 8.70
N ILE A 255 7.37 26.10 7.54
CA ILE A 255 7.98 25.05 6.72
C ILE A 255 9.11 24.34 7.49
N SER A 256 9.77 25.02 8.45
CA SER A 256 10.89 24.47 9.23
C SER A 256 10.47 23.78 10.53
N ALA A 257 9.19 23.66 10.79
CA ALA A 257 8.69 22.98 11.99
C ALA A 257 9.37 21.61 12.18
N HIS A 258 9.68 21.27 13.44
CA HIS A 258 10.37 20.02 13.79
C HIS A 258 11.68 19.77 13.02
N ASN A 259 12.55 20.79 12.99
CA ASN A 259 13.87 20.68 12.35
C ASN A 259 13.74 20.31 10.85
N GLU A 260 13.04 21.13 10.09
CA GLU A 260 12.85 20.95 8.65
C GLU A 260 12.13 19.62 8.27
N GLN A 261 11.27 19.10 9.14
CA GLN A 261 10.70 17.76 8.95
C GLN A 261 9.89 17.63 7.66
N ALA A 262 9.13 18.66 7.26
CA ALA A 262 8.40 18.66 6.00
C ALA A 262 9.34 18.44 4.80
N PHE A 263 10.45 19.17 4.77
CA PHE A 263 11.47 19.07 3.73
C PHE A 263 12.19 17.71 3.76
N ARG A 264 12.58 17.25 4.95
CA ARG A 264 13.25 15.96 5.14
C ARG A 264 12.36 14.81 4.68
N TYR A 265 11.08 14.81 5.01
CA TYR A 265 10.11 13.80 4.58
C TYR A 265 9.91 13.80 3.05
N ALA A 266 9.84 14.98 2.42
CA ALA A 266 9.76 15.05 0.96
C ALA A 266 11.02 14.48 0.29
N CYS A 267 12.21 14.72 0.86
CA CYS A 267 13.47 14.15 0.37
C CYS A 267 13.55 12.65 0.59
N GLU A 268 13.16 12.18 1.77
CA GLU A 268 13.15 10.75 2.15
C GLU A 268 12.29 9.91 1.20
N ASN A 269 11.15 10.44 0.77
CA ASN A 269 10.19 9.74 -0.07
C ASN A 269 10.28 10.11 -1.58
N GLY A 270 11.30 10.89 -1.97
CA GLY A 270 11.61 11.15 -3.37
C GLY A 270 10.68 12.12 -4.09
N HIS A 271 9.96 12.96 -3.35
CA HIS A 271 8.98 13.89 -3.92
C HIS A 271 9.66 15.16 -4.46
N LEU A 272 10.38 15.05 -5.57
CA LEU A 272 11.24 16.10 -6.14
C LEU A 272 10.52 17.44 -6.32
N GLU A 273 9.34 17.45 -6.95
CA GLU A 273 8.60 18.69 -7.18
C GLU A 273 8.23 19.40 -5.86
N LEU A 274 7.92 18.62 -4.84
CA LEU A 274 7.60 19.14 -3.51
C LEU A 274 8.86 19.70 -2.83
N VAL A 275 9.99 19.00 -2.93
CA VAL A 275 11.31 19.46 -2.44
C VAL A 275 11.65 20.81 -3.08
N GLN A 276 11.50 20.91 -4.40
CA GLN A 276 11.73 22.15 -5.14
C GLN A 276 10.77 23.28 -4.72
N GLN A 277 9.50 22.95 -4.51
CA GLN A 277 8.50 23.92 -4.12
C GLN A 277 8.74 24.47 -2.70
N LEU A 278 9.08 23.61 -1.73
CA LEU A 278 9.41 24.01 -0.36
C LEU A 278 10.65 24.92 -0.34
N TYR A 279 11.69 24.55 -1.07
CA TYR A 279 12.91 25.36 -1.19
C TYR A 279 12.64 26.71 -1.86
N LYS A 280 11.77 26.75 -2.88
CA LYS A 280 11.34 28.00 -3.53
C LYS A 280 10.64 28.95 -2.55
N TRP A 281 9.79 28.42 -1.66
CA TRP A 281 9.09 29.23 -0.66
C TRP A 281 10.01 29.68 0.48
N LYS A 282 10.96 28.82 0.86
CA LYS A 282 11.93 29.10 1.95
C LYS A 282 13.35 28.74 1.52
N PRO A 283 14.06 29.61 0.78
CA PRO A 283 15.45 29.35 0.36
C PRO A 283 16.43 29.21 1.53
N THR A 284 16.02 29.63 2.73
CA THR A 284 16.82 29.53 3.97
C THR A 284 16.67 28.18 4.68
N ILE A 285 15.95 27.18 4.07
CA ILE A 285 15.88 25.81 4.61
C ILE A 285 17.29 25.30 4.89
N ASN A 286 17.50 24.77 6.09
CA ASN A 286 18.77 24.15 6.43
C ASN A 286 18.88 22.75 5.81
N ILE A 287 19.39 22.67 4.57
CA ILE A 287 19.60 21.40 3.85
C ILE A 287 20.48 20.44 4.65
N SER A 288 21.45 20.98 5.44
CA SER A 288 22.37 20.18 6.25
C SER A 288 21.87 19.88 7.67
N GLN A 289 20.60 20.11 7.95
CA GLN A 289 20.04 19.79 9.26
C GLN A 289 20.38 18.35 9.66
N ASP A 290 20.76 18.13 10.92
CA ASP A 290 21.11 16.82 11.48
C ASP A 290 22.18 16.05 10.67
N ASN A 291 23.24 16.74 10.26
CA ASN A 291 24.34 16.22 9.44
C ASN A 291 23.81 15.66 8.08
N ASP A 292 23.17 16.51 7.32
CA ASP A 292 22.69 16.19 5.98
C ASP A 292 21.68 15.01 5.94
N VAL A 293 20.82 14.89 6.96
CA VAL A 293 19.89 13.76 7.06
C VAL A 293 18.96 13.63 5.84
N ALA A 294 18.52 14.76 5.27
CA ALA A 294 17.69 14.77 4.07
C ALA A 294 18.42 14.12 2.89
N PHE A 295 19.69 14.46 2.69
CA PHE A 295 20.54 13.88 1.66
C PHE A 295 20.79 12.38 1.90
N ARG A 296 21.13 12.02 3.14
CA ARG A 296 21.39 10.61 3.50
C ARG A 296 20.18 9.70 3.30
N TRP A 297 18.98 10.18 3.63
CA TRP A 297 17.75 9.41 3.40
C TRP A 297 17.39 9.33 1.92
N ALA A 298 17.53 10.42 1.16
CA ALA A 298 17.38 10.36 -0.29
C ALA A 298 18.31 9.31 -0.93
N CYS A 299 19.57 9.23 -0.46
CA CYS A 299 20.52 8.20 -0.90
C CYS A 299 20.09 6.80 -0.47
N ARG A 300 19.63 6.62 0.78
CA ARG A 300 19.18 5.35 1.34
C ARG A 300 18.01 4.75 0.56
N TYR A 301 17.10 5.59 0.10
CA TYR A 301 15.87 5.17 -0.60
C TYR A 301 15.98 5.28 -2.13
N GLY A 302 17.14 5.67 -2.66
CA GLY A 302 17.44 5.62 -4.08
C GLY A 302 16.90 6.77 -4.92
N HIS A 303 16.57 7.91 -4.29
CA HIS A 303 15.95 9.05 -4.96
C HIS A 303 16.99 9.94 -5.67
N LEU A 304 17.55 9.44 -6.77
CA LEU A 304 18.66 10.06 -7.49
C LEU A 304 18.44 11.54 -7.81
N GLU A 305 17.28 11.90 -8.34
CA GLU A 305 17.00 13.28 -8.73
C GLU A 305 16.94 14.23 -7.53
N VAL A 306 16.41 13.76 -6.38
CA VAL A 306 16.46 14.52 -5.13
C VAL A 306 17.91 14.67 -4.64
N VAL A 307 18.71 13.60 -4.70
CA VAL A 307 20.14 13.60 -4.35
C VAL A 307 20.88 14.64 -5.19
N ARG A 308 20.67 14.63 -6.52
CA ARG A 308 21.26 15.60 -7.45
C ARG A 308 20.84 17.03 -7.12
N GLN A 309 19.57 17.25 -6.86
CA GLN A 309 19.01 18.57 -6.55
C GLN A 309 19.58 19.13 -5.24
N LEU A 310 19.66 18.32 -4.18
CA LEU A 310 20.25 18.74 -2.90
C LEU A 310 21.74 19.11 -3.03
N TYR A 311 22.51 18.31 -3.77
CA TYR A 311 23.90 18.57 -4.01
C TYR A 311 24.13 19.81 -4.91
N GLN A 312 23.25 20.04 -5.88
CA GLN A 312 23.28 21.25 -6.71
C GLN A 312 23.05 22.53 -5.86
N TRP A 313 22.11 22.49 -4.92
CA TRP A 313 21.85 23.64 -4.03
C TRP A 313 22.95 23.83 -2.98
N LYS A 314 23.57 22.75 -2.56
CA LYS A 314 24.62 22.76 -1.55
C LYS A 314 25.73 21.77 -1.88
N SER A 315 26.67 22.19 -2.75
CA SER A 315 27.84 21.39 -3.14
C SER A 315 28.82 21.10 -1.98
N THR A 316 28.65 21.77 -0.84
CA THR A 316 29.43 21.54 0.39
C THR A 316 28.89 20.41 1.27
N ILE A 317 27.84 19.68 0.82
CA ILE A 317 27.38 18.45 1.52
C ILE A 317 28.57 17.50 1.65
N ASP A 318 28.86 17.07 2.88
CA ASP A 318 29.93 16.10 3.12
C ASP A 318 29.45 14.67 2.84
N ILE A 319 29.70 14.19 1.63
CA ILE A 319 29.37 12.82 1.19
C ILE A 319 30.04 11.77 2.12
N SER A 320 31.19 12.12 2.77
CA SER A 320 31.91 11.23 3.70
C SER A 320 31.42 11.32 5.14
N ALA A 321 30.46 12.17 5.44
CA ALA A 321 29.96 12.30 6.79
C ALA A 321 29.59 10.95 7.41
N LYS A 322 29.94 10.75 8.68
CA LYS A 322 29.65 9.49 9.42
C LYS A 322 30.16 8.24 8.74
N ASP A 323 31.41 8.23 8.33
CA ASP A 323 32.04 7.10 7.63
C ASP A 323 31.31 6.71 6.34
N GLU A 324 31.19 7.66 5.42
CA GLU A 324 30.51 7.49 4.13
C GLU A 324 29.09 6.89 4.28
N TYR A 325 28.35 7.31 5.30
CA TYR A 325 27.07 6.69 5.65
C TYR A 325 26.05 6.74 4.49
N ALA A 326 25.99 7.85 3.74
CA ALA A 326 25.10 7.98 2.57
C ALA A 326 25.45 6.94 1.49
N PHE A 327 26.74 6.81 1.18
CA PHE A 327 27.25 5.84 0.21
C PHE A 327 27.00 4.40 0.67
N ARG A 328 27.32 4.10 1.93
CA ARG A 328 27.08 2.78 2.51
C ARG A 328 25.62 2.35 2.48
N LEU A 329 24.69 3.25 2.81
CA LEU A 329 23.26 2.94 2.74
C LEU A 329 22.78 2.70 1.31
N ALA A 330 23.25 3.51 0.35
CA ALA A 330 22.92 3.32 -1.06
C ALA A 330 23.42 1.95 -1.56
N CYS A 331 24.64 1.56 -1.18
CA CYS A 331 25.18 0.23 -1.49
C CYS A 331 24.36 -0.89 -0.84
N GLN A 332 24.05 -0.76 0.44
CA GLN A 332 23.28 -1.76 1.20
C GLN A 332 21.89 -2.02 0.60
N LYS A 333 21.29 -0.99 0.04
CA LYS A 333 19.95 -1.05 -0.58
C LYS A 333 19.99 -1.32 -2.09
N GLY A 334 21.18 -1.40 -2.68
CA GLY A 334 21.36 -1.71 -4.11
C GLY A 334 21.00 -0.57 -5.06
N HIS A 335 21.04 0.68 -4.62
CA HIS A 335 20.69 1.84 -5.45
C HIS A 335 21.84 2.25 -6.37
N LEU A 336 22.05 1.49 -7.45
CA LEU A 336 23.18 1.57 -8.37
C LEU A 336 23.47 3.00 -8.85
N GLU A 337 22.45 3.71 -9.34
CA GLU A 337 22.63 5.04 -9.91
C GLU A 337 23.03 6.09 -8.86
N VAL A 338 22.51 5.96 -7.64
CA VAL A 338 22.92 6.82 -6.52
C VAL A 338 24.38 6.52 -6.14
N VAL A 339 24.77 5.24 -6.03
CA VAL A 339 26.15 4.82 -5.74
C VAL A 339 27.11 5.39 -6.80
N ARG A 340 26.75 5.23 -8.08
CA ARG A 340 27.54 5.76 -9.20
C ARG A 340 27.72 7.28 -9.08
N GLN A 341 26.62 7.99 -8.81
CA GLN A 341 26.63 9.45 -8.71
C GLN A 341 27.48 9.95 -7.51
N LEU A 342 27.34 9.32 -6.36
CA LEU A 342 28.14 9.67 -5.16
C LEU A 342 29.62 9.43 -5.40
N TYR A 343 30.00 8.32 -6.03
CA TYR A 343 31.38 8.01 -6.37
C TYR A 343 31.96 8.99 -7.40
N GLN A 344 31.16 9.41 -8.39
CA GLN A 344 31.58 10.43 -9.37
C GLN A 344 31.89 11.77 -8.69
N TRP A 345 31.09 12.16 -7.70
CA TRP A 345 31.33 13.41 -6.95
C TRP A 345 32.50 13.31 -5.98
N LYS A 346 32.78 12.13 -5.42
CA LYS A 346 33.83 11.90 -4.47
C LYS A 346 34.59 10.59 -4.75
N THR A 347 35.53 10.66 -5.67
CA THR A 347 36.36 9.52 -6.08
C THR A 347 37.33 9.04 -4.99
N THR A 348 37.49 9.84 -3.91
CA THR A 348 38.36 9.50 -2.77
C THR A 348 37.70 8.51 -1.78
N ILE A 349 36.44 8.12 -2.00
CA ILE A 349 35.78 7.08 -1.18
C ILE A 349 36.59 5.79 -1.30
N ASP A 350 37.07 5.26 -0.18
CA ASP A 350 37.78 3.97 -0.16
C ASP A 350 36.78 2.81 -0.26
N ILE A 351 36.49 2.40 -1.50
CA ILE A 351 35.53 1.32 -1.79
C ILE A 351 35.96 -0.05 -1.21
N ARG A 352 37.25 -0.23 -0.86
CA ARG A 352 37.74 -1.47 -0.22
C ARG A 352 37.11 -1.70 1.16
N ARG A 353 36.73 -0.63 1.84
CA ARG A 353 36.01 -0.68 3.13
C ARG A 353 34.60 -1.28 2.97
N PHE A 354 34.10 -1.39 1.75
CA PHE A 354 32.77 -1.87 1.39
C PHE A 354 32.84 -3.16 0.57
N TYR A 355 33.82 -4.01 0.84
CA TYR A 355 34.10 -5.24 0.08
C TYR A 355 32.88 -6.16 -0.07
N GLN A 356 31.97 -6.18 0.91
CA GLN A 356 30.72 -6.94 0.85
C GLN A 356 29.81 -6.52 -0.33
N TYR A 357 30.03 -5.35 -0.94
CA TYR A 357 29.28 -4.85 -2.11
C TYR A 357 30.09 -4.94 -3.41
N LYS A 358 31.12 -5.79 -3.44
CA LYS A 358 32.04 -5.91 -4.56
C LYS A 358 31.35 -6.18 -5.91
N SER A 359 30.33 -7.09 -5.92
CA SER A 359 29.54 -7.39 -7.12
C SER A 359 28.82 -6.16 -7.67
N LEU A 360 28.32 -5.30 -6.77
CA LEU A 360 27.70 -4.03 -7.12
C LEU A 360 28.72 -3.08 -7.79
N PHE A 361 29.94 -2.96 -7.24
CA PHE A 361 30.97 -2.08 -7.78
C PHE A 361 31.50 -2.57 -9.12
N LEU A 362 31.58 -3.90 -9.32
CA LEU A 362 31.92 -4.49 -10.59
C LEU A 362 30.87 -4.17 -11.67
N SER A 363 29.57 -4.31 -11.35
CA SER A 363 28.48 -3.97 -12.28
C SER A 363 28.45 -2.50 -12.67
N LEU A 364 28.94 -1.62 -11.78
CA LEU A 364 29.01 -0.18 -12.00
C LEU A 364 30.31 0.27 -12.69
N GLY A 365 31.31 -0.62 -12.85
CA GLY A 365 32.63 -0.25 -13.35
C GLY A 365 33.40 0.69 -12.42
N ILE A 366 33.06 0.71 -11.12
CA ILE A 366 33.67 1.60 -10.09
C ILE A 366 34.99 1.01 -9.57
N PHE A 367 35.30 -0.26 -9.81
CA PHE A 367 36.57 -0.83 -9.37
C PHE A 367 37.71 -0.03 -10.01
N SER A 368 38.50 0.65 -9.19
CA SER A 368 39.64 1.44 -9.61
C SER A 368 40.69 0.54 -10.24
N GLY A 369 40.77 0.55 -11.54
CA GLY A 369 41.74 -0.23 -12.28
C GLY A 369 41.22 -0.86 -13.57
N LEU A 370 39.91 -0.84 -13.75
CA LEU A 370 39.29 -1.22 -15.00
C LEU A 370 38.74 0.01 -15.72
N GLN A 371 39.11 0.19 -16.99
CA GLN A 371 38.53 1.16 -17.89
C GLN A 371 37.74 0.39 -18.97
N LYS A 372 36.60 0.95 -19.39
CA LYS A 372 35.90 0.46 -20.56
C LYS A 372 36.55 1.04 -21.80
N GLU A 373 36.84 0.17 -22.75
CA GLU A 373 37.34 0.55 -24.06
C GLU A 373 36.52 -0.16 -25.14
N TYR A 374 36.28 0.51 -26.24
CA TYR A 374 35.56 -0.07 -27.36
C TYR A 374 36.57 -0.56 -28.41
N ILE A 375 36.45 -1.80 -28.85
CA ILE A 375 37.27 -2.39 -29.91
C ILE A 375 36.62 -1.96 -31.24
N PRO A 376 37.38 -1.28 -32.13
CA PRO A 376 36.87 -0.85 -33.45
C PRO A 376 36.28 -2.00 -34.25
N GLU A 377 35.30 -1.71 -35.11
CA GLU A 377 34.77 -2.69 -36.07
C GLU A 377 35.88 -3.18 -36.99
N GLY A 378 36.04 -4.51 -37.07
CA GLY A 378 37.08 -5.17 -37.87
C GLY A 378 38.34 -5.55 -37.10
N GLU A 379 38.51 -5.07 -35.86
CA GLU A 379 39.56 -5.54 -34.96
C GLU A 379 39.06 -6.67 -34.07
N THR A 380 39.85 -7.69 -33.83
CA THR A 380 39.58 -8.78 -32.89
C THR A 380 40.65 -8.81 -31.81
N LEU A 381 40.22 -8.92 -30.57
CA LEU A 381 41.10 -9.05 -29.42
C LEU A 381 40.72 -10.31 -28.65
N GLU A 382 41.69 -11.18 -28.39
CA GLU A 382 41.48 -12.41 -27.61
C GLU A 382 41.49 -12.10 -26.10
N CYS A 383 40.51 -12.61 -25.38
CA CYS A 383 40.45 -12.51 -23.92
C CYS A 383 41.46 -13.49 -23.29
N PRO A 384 42.41 -13.02 -22.47
CA PRO A 384 43.41 -13.91 -21.86
C PRO A 384 42.82 -14.92 -20.86
N ILE A 385 41.56 -14.77 -20.46
CA ILE A 385 40.89 -15.69 -19.50
C ILE A 385 40.14 -16.81 -20.25
N CYS A 386 39.14 -16.45 -21.08
CA CYS A 386 38.33 -17.43 -21.82
C CYS A 386 38.90 -17.83 -23.18
N ARG A 387 39.84 -17.08 -23.70
CA ARG A 387 40.44 -17.22 -25.05
C ARG A 387 39.47 -16.97 -26.20
N ASP A 388 38.30 -16.43 -25.93
CA ASP A 388 37.36 -16.03 -26.97
C ASP A 388 37.70 -14.64 -27.48
N ASN A 389 37.31 -14.36 -28.75
CA ASN A 389 37.44 -13.03 -29.33
C ASN A 389 36.45 -12.06 -28.67
N ILE A 390 36.96 -10.91 -28.23
CA ILE A 390 36.15 -9.82 -27.66
C ILE A 390 35.69 -8.95 -28.85
N HIS A 391 34.38 -8.75 -28.94
CA HIS A 391 33.76 -7.85 -29.90
C HIS A 391 33.06 -6.71 -29.16
N GLY A 392 33.32 -5.47 -29.59
CA GLY A 392 32.67 -4.28 -28.98
C GLY A 392 33.35 -3.83 -27.70
N GLU A 393 32.65 -3.88 -26.56
CA GLU A 393 33.19 -3.39 -25.27
C GLU A 393 34.15 -4.40 -24.61
N CYS A 394 35.32 -3.92 -24.19
CA CYS A 394 36.26 -4.66 -23.34
C CYS A 394 36.59 -3.89 -22.06
N MET A 395 37.09 -4.61 -21.07
CA MET A 395 37.57 -4.03 -19.80
C MET A 395 39.10 -4.03 -19.80
N VAL A 396 39.67 -2.87 -19.53
CA VAL A 396 41.12 -2.65 -19.52
C VAL A 396 41.59 -2.42 -18.11
N THR A 397 42.58 -3.18 -17.65
CA THR A 397 43.24 -2.96 -16.34
C THR A 397 44.21 -1.78 -16.40
N LYS A 398 44.59 -1.23 -15.24
CA LYS A 398 45.61 -0.15 -15.12
C LYS A 398 46.94 -0.49 -15.83
N CYS A 399 47.28 -1.75 -15.87
CA CYS A 399 48.47 -2.24 -16.57
C CYS A 399 48.24 -2.48 -18.05
N GLY A 400 47.11 -2.04 -18.62
CA GLY A 400 46.82 -2.09 -20.07
C GLY A 400 46.29 -3.41 -20.61
N HIS A 401 46.09 -4.44 -19.78
CA HIS A 401 45.57 -5.73 -20.23
C HIS A 401 44.07 -5.70 -20.40
N LYS A 402 43.58 -6.24 -21.53
CA LYS A 402 42.19 -6.20 -21.97
C LYS A 402 41.50 -7.56 -21.78
N TYR A 403 40.26 -7.56 -21.36
CA TYR A 403 39.47 -8.76 -21.04
C TYR A 403 38.00 -8.56 -21.41
N CYS A 404 37.26 -9.66 -21.64
CA CYS A 404 35.80 -9.57 -21.62
C CYS A 404 35.31 -9.15 -20.24
N ALA A 405 34.27 -8.34 -20.19
CA ALA A 405 33.70 -7.83 -18.94
C ALA A 405 33.35 -8.96 -17.96
N ASN A 406 32.72 -10.03 -18.42
CA ASN A 406 32.35 -11.17 -17.58
C ASN A 406 33.56 -11.88 -16.99
N CYS A 407 34.58 -12.15 -17.79
CA CYS A 407 35.78 -12.88 -17.37
C CYS A 407 36.58 -12.13 -16.30
N ILE A 408 36.84 -10.86 -16.51
CA ILE A 408 37.61 -10.07 -15.54
C ILE A 408 36.81 -9.81 -14.29
N ASN A 409 35.49 -9.61 -14.39
CA ASN A 409 34.62 -9.44 -13.21
C ASN A 409 34.61 -10.72 -12.36
N GLN A 410 34.45 -11.90 -12.99
CA GLN A 410 34.49 -13.19 -12.30
C GLN A 410 35.86 -13.46 -11.66
N TRP A 411 36.96 -13.12 -12.34
CA TRP A 411 38.31 -13.23 -11.76
C TRP A 411 38.46 -12.34 -10.52
N LEU A 412 38.00 -11.10 -10.62
CA LEU A 412 38.11 -10.13 -9.55
C LEU A 412 37.16 -10.43 -8.35
N GLU A 413 36.21 -11.35 -8.48
CA GLU A 413 35.44 -11.83 -7.33
C GLU A 413 36.32 -12.42 -6.23
N ASN A 414 37.41 -13.09 -6.62
CA ASN A 414 38.33 -13.76 -5.70
C ASN A 414 39.74 -13.20 -5.70
N ASN A 415 40.06 -12.26 -6.57
CA ASN A 415 41.39 -11.72 -6.75
C ASN A 415 41.37 -10.18 -6.85
N ASN A 416 42.49 -9.54 -6.53
CA ASN A 416 42.68 -8.10 -6.68
C ASN A 416 43.89 -7.74 -7.52
N ILE A 417 44.27 -8.65 -8.43
CA ILE A 417 45.43 -8.55 -9.30
C ILE A 417 45.03 -8.86 -10.75
N CYS A 418 45.76 -8.31 -11.67
CA CYS A 418 45.62 -8.61 -13.10
C CYS A 418 45.87 -10.10 -13.35
N PRO A 419 44.96 -10.81 -14.05
CA PRO A 419 45.16 -12.23 -14.37
C PRO A 419 46.45 -12.52 -15.15
N TYR A 420 46.88 -11.57 -15.98
CA TYR A 420 48.02 -11.74 -16.87
C TYR A 420 49.34 -11.39 -16.19
N CYS A 421 49.49 -10.17 -15.68
CA CYS A 421 50.78 -9.67 -15.13
C CYS A 421 50.84 -9.62 -13.62
N ARG A 422 49.77 -10.02 -12.90
CA ARG A 422 49.64 -10.03 -11.44
C ARG A 422 49.82 -8.65 -10.79
N THR A 423 49.85 -7.57 -11.56
CA THR A 423 49.83 -6.21 -11.01
C THR A 423 48.54 -5.97 -10.26
N LYS A 424 48.63 -5.30 -9.12
CA LYS A 424 47.44 -4.96 -8.30
C LYS A 424 46.52 -4.02 -9.10
N ILE A 425 45.23 -4.40 -9.19
CA ILE A 425 44.19 -3.66 -9.88
C ILE A 425 43.48 -2.70 -8.93
#